data_c251e3d0ed76f462d12e46280334ed55
#
_entry.id   c251e3d0ed76f462d12e46280334ed55
#
_cell.length_a   1.000
_cell.length_b   1.000
_cell.length_c   1.000
_cell.angle_alpha   90.00
_cell.angle_beta   90.00
_cell.angle_gamma   90.00
#
_symmetry.space_group_name_H-M   'P 1'
#
loop_
_entity.id
_entity.type
_entity.pdbx_description
1 polymer ?
#
loop_
_entity_poly.entity_id
_entity_poly.type
_entity_poly.pdbx_seq_one_letter_code
_entity_poly.pdbx_strand_id
1 'polypeptide(L)'
;MILQGLAAIAAEEGGTVIMDEDLLEEVVYLVEYPTPLCGSFDKRYLDLPEAAVITPMKDHQRYFPMRDGAGNLMNRFLTVRNGDAENLTTVRHGNERVLRARLDDAAFFFAEDRKRTLSDRIEGLKKIVFQDGLGTLFDKAQRLAAITVFLKNLMLRKLKELIPNRLPKHNHSILK
;
A
#
# COMPACT_ATOMS: atom_id res chain seq x y z
N MET A 1 10.46 14.02 -20.82
CA MET A 1 11.78 13.35 -20.71
C MET A 1 11.74 12.19 -19.70
N ILE A 2 11.46 12.37 -18.40
CA ILE A 2 11.40 11.28 -17.41
C ILE A 2 10.42 10.18 -17.83
N LEU A 3 9.16 10.51 -18.09
CA LEU A 3 8.13 9.56 -18.48
C LEU A 3 8.52 8.73 -19.72
N GLN A 4 9.08 9.37 -20.74
CA GLN A 4 9.54 8.68 -21.96
C GLN A 4 10.68 7.71 -21.65
N GLY A 5 11.64 8.09 -20.79
CA GLY A 5 12.73 7.22 -20.38
C GLY A 5 12.27 6.02 -19.56
N LEU A 6 11.34 6.24 -18.60
CA LEU A 6 10.74 5.15 -17.83
C LEU A 6 9.97 4.18 -18.74
N ALA A 7 9.16 4.70 -19.68
CA ALA A 7 8.39 3.88 -20.61
C ALA A 7 9.28 3.08 -21.57
N ALA A 8 10.38 3.67 -22.06
CA ALA A 8 11.34 2.98 -22.93
C ALA A 8 12.00 1.81 -22.21
N ILE A 9 12.52 2.02 -20.99
CA ILE A 9 13.14 0.96 -20.20
C ILE A 9 12.12 -0.13 -19.83
N ALA A 10 10.88 0.27 -19.49
CA ALA A 10 9.84 -0.71 -19.19
C ALA A 10 9.55 -1.62 -20.39
N ALA A 11 9.49 -1.06 -21.60
CA ALA A 11 9.29 -1.83 -22.83
C ALA A 11 10.48 -2.77 -23.12
N GLU A 12 11.71 -2.33 -22.90
CA GLU A 12 12.92 -3.17 -23.03
C GLU A 12 12.89 -4.37 -22.08
N GLU A 13 12.37 -4.17 -20.85
CA GLU A 13 12.22 -5.21 -19.82
C GLU A 13 10.95 -6.08 -20.02
N GLY A 14 10.19 -5.85 -21.10
CA GLY A 14 9.00 -6.63 -21.45
C GLY A 14 7.76 -6.31 -20.63
N GLY A 15 7.66 -5.11 -20.08
CA GLY A 15 6.55 -4.70 -19.23
C GLY A 15 6.08 -3.27 -19.47
N THR A 16 5.23 -2.80 -18.58
CA THR A 16 4.71 -1.43 -18.54
C THR A 16 4.85 -0.85 -17.13
N VAL A 17 5.01 0.46 -17.05
CA VAL A 17 5.07 1.18 -15.76
C VAL A 17 3.68 1.25 -15.14
N ILE A 18 3.57 0.96 -13.85
CA ILE A 18 2.39 1.33 -13.07
C ILE A 18 2.52 2.83 -12.77
N MET A 19 1.91 3.65 -13.62
CA MET A 19 2.03 5.09 -13.52
C MET A 19 1.23 5.62 -12.32
N ASP A 20 1.85 6.56 -11.63
CA ASP A 20 1.27 7.36 -10.56
C ASP A 20 1.68 8.81 -10.84
N GLU A 21 0.69 9.65 -11.10
CA GLU A 21 0.92 11.04 -11.50
C GLU A 21 1.52 11.86 -10.36
N ASP A 22 1.06 11.64 -9.12
CA ASP A 22 1.56 12.34 -7.94
C ASP A 22 3.03 11.96 -7.67
N LEU A 23 3.36 10.66 -7.78
CA LEU A 23 4.74 10.19 -7.67
C LEU A 23 5.63 10.76 -8.79
N LEU A 24 5.13 10.81 -10.01
CA LEU A 24 5.87 11.39 -11.14
C LEU A 24 6.15 12.87 -10.90
N GLU A 25 5.15 13.62 -10.45
CA GLU A 25 5.30 15.03 -10.13
C GLU A 25 6.33 15.25 -9.03
N GLU A 26 6.27 14.46 -7.93
CA GLU A 26 7.25 14.49 -6.86
C GLU A 26 8.67 14.26 -7.41
N VAL A 27 8.87 13.23 -8.23
CA VAL A 27 10.18 12.91 -8.82
C VAL A 27 10.68 14.02 -9.74
N VAL A 28 9.79 14.65 -10.51
CA VAL A 28 10.14 15.78 -11.39
C VAL A 28 10.73 16.94 -10.58
N TYR A 29 10.17 17.24 -9.40
CA TYR A 29 10.69 18.31 -8.55
C TYR A 29 11.95 17.93 -7.76
N LEU A 30 12.25 16.64 -7.61
CA LEU A 30 13.42 16.16 -6.88
C LEU A 30 14.68 16.04 -7.73
N VAL A 31 14.57 16.03 -9.08
CA VAL A 31 15.71 15.74 -9.97
C VAL A 31 15.95 16.88 -10.96
N GLU A 32 17.21 17.30 -11.06
CA GLU A 32 17.67 18.31 -12.03
C GLU A 32 18.22 17.65 -13.29
N TYR A 33 18.90 16.51 -13.14
CA TYR A 33 19.48 15.75 -14.24
C TYR A 33 18.97 14.30 -14.21
N PRO A 34 17.78 14.03 -14.79
CA PRO A 34 17.14 12.75 -14.66
C PRO A 34 17.76 11.66 -15.53
N THR A 35 18.24 10.59 -14.90
CA THR A 35 18.69 9.36 -15.56
C THR A 35 17.85 8.18 -15.06
N PRO A 36 16.87 7.70 -15.86
CA PRO A 36 16.06 6.54 -15.51
C PRO A 36 16.89 5.25 -15.51
N LEU A 37 16.59 4.34 -14.60
CA LEU A 37 17.18 3.00 -14.54
C LEU A 37 16.19 1.97 -14.01
N CYS A 38 16.42 0.70 -14.38
CA CYS A 38 15.67 -0.44 -13.90
C CYS A 38 16.49 -1.22 -12.86
N GLY A 39 15.84 -1.61 -11.77
CA GLY A 39 16.34 -2.56 -10.79
C GLY A 39 15.42 -3.76 -10.64
N SER A 40 15.88 -4.76 -9.88
CA SER A 40 15.14 -6.00 -9.65
C SER A 40 15.15 -6.37 -8.17
N PHE A 41 14.21 -7.23 -7.80
CA PHE A 41 14.14 -7.85 -6.49
C PHE A 41 13.80 -9.33 -6.61
N ASP A 42 13.96 -10.09 -5.52
CA ASP A 42 13.70 -11.51 -5.52
C ASP A 42 12.20 -11.80 -5.79
N LYS A 43 11.93 -12.74 -6.68
CA LYS A 43 10.56 -13.15 -7.05
C LYS A 43 9.73 -13.64 -5.88
N ARG A 44 10.36 -14.15 -4.80
CA ARG A 44 9.66 -14.61 -3.60
C ARG A 44 8.75 -13.54 -2.97
N TYR A 45 9.07 -12.25 -3.15
CA TYR A 45 8.24 -11.18 -2.60
C TYR A 45 6.94 -10.96 -3.40
N LEU A 46 6.82 -11.51 -4.60
CA LEU A 46 5.57 -11.50 -5.37
C LEU A 46 4.48 -12.39 -4.73
N ASP A 47 4.84 -13.28 -3.79
CA ASP A 47 3.88 -14.05 -3.00
C ASP A 47 3.19 -13.20 -1.91
N LEU A 48 3.68 -12.01 -1.64
CA LEU A 48 3.07 -11.05 -0.73
C LEU A 48 1.86 -10.37 -1.41
N PRO A 49 0.91 -9.82 -0.62
CA PRO A 49 -0.10 -8.94 -1.17
C PRO A 49 0.55 -7.79 -1.96
N GLU A 50 0.01 -7.49 -3.13
CA GLU A 50 0.58 -6.48 -4.04
C GLU A 50 0.82 -5.13 -3.33
N ALA A 51 -0.12 -4.69 -2.48
CA ALA A 51 0.04 -3.46 -1.71
C ALA A 51 1.27 -3.49 -0.78
N ALA A 52 1.62 -4.65 -0.19
CA ALA A 52 2.78 -4.79 0.68
C ALA A 52 4.11 -4.69 -0.09
N VAL A 53 4.09 -4.94 -1.40
CA VAL A 53 5.26 -4.80 -2.29
C VAL A 53 5.34 -3.38 -2.87
N ILE A 54 4.21 -2.81 -3.29
CA ILE A 54 4.15 -1.50 -3.97
C ILE A 54 4.39 -0.35 -2.99
N THR A 55 3.78 -0.37 -1.80
CA THR A 55 3.89 0.73 -0.82
C THR A 55 5.35 1.07 -0.48
N PRO A 56 6.23 0.12 -0.12
CA PRO A 56 7.63 0.44 0.12
C PRO A 56 8.36 1.03 -1.09
N MET A 57 8.00 0.61 -2.30
CA MET A 57 8.59 1.17 -3.52
C MET A 57 8.20 2.63 -3.71
N LYS A 58 6.92 2.93 -3.67
CA LYS A 58 6.37 4.26 -3.97
C LYS A 58 6.63 5.25 -2.85
N ASP A 59 6.14 4.95 -1.65
CA ASP A 59 6.05 5.91 -0.57
C ASP A 59 7.41 6.16 0.12
N HIS A 60 8.29 5.14 0.11
CA HIS A 60 9.58 5.26 0.79
C HIS A 60 10.75 5.49 -0.14
N GLN A 61 10.71 4.96 -1.37
CA GLN A 61 11.86 4.96 -2.28
C GLN A 61 11.64 5.76 -3.58
N ARG A 62 10.41 6.18 -3.87
CA ARG A 62 10.02 6.85 -5.14
C ARG A 62 10.34 6.00 -6.35
N TYR A 63 10.10 4.68 -6.24
CA TYR A 63 10.23 3.74 -7.34
C TYR A 63 8.88 3.49 -8.00
N PHE A 64 8.91 3.30 -9.32
CA PHE A 64 7.74 2.97 -10.12
C PHE A 64 7.69 1.46 -10.32
N PRO A 65 6.64 0.77 -9.85
CA PRO A 65 6.44 -0.64 -10.10
C PRO A 65 6.13 -0.91 -11.58
N MET A 66 6.33 -2.17 -12.01
CA MET A 66 6.07 -2.60 -13.39
C MET A 66 5.09 -3.77 -13.42
N ARG A 67 4.31 -3.84 -14.52
CA ARG A 67 3.45 -4.99 -14.85
C ARG A 67 3.87 -5.63 -16.16
N ASP A 68 3.69 -6.94 -16.25
CA ASP A 68 3.83 -7.69 -17.50
C ASP A 68 2.61 -7.47 -18.43
N GLY A 69 2.67 -8.06 -19.64
CA GLY A 69 1.58 -7.98 -20.61
C GLY A 69 0.29 -8.68 -20.19
N ALA A 70 0.32 -9.53 -19.15
CA ALA A 70 -0.84 -10.17 -18.55
C ALA A 70 -1.42 -9.37 -17.38
N GLY A 71 -0.79 -8.25 -17.00
CA GLY A 71 -1.21 -7.39 -15.91
C GLY A 71 -0.68 -7.80 -14.53
N ASN A 72 0.19 -8.79 -14.43
CA ASN A 72 0.78 -9.20 -13.16
C ASN A 72 1.93 -8.27 -12.76
N LEU A 73 2.11 -8.06 -11.44
CA LEU A 73 3.26 -7.32 -10.91
C LEU A 73 4.56 -8.05 -11.27
N MET A 74 5.52 -7.32 -11.83
CA MET A 74 6.85 -7.84 -12.12
C MET A 74 7.78 -7.65 -10.92
N ASN A 75 8.77 -8.52 -10.79
CA ASN A 75 9.87 -8.33 -9.84
C ASN A 75 10.91 -7.31 -10.34
N ARG A 76 10.42 -6.23 -10.91
CA ARG A 76 11.18 -5.11 -11.47
C ARG A 76 10.62 -3.80 -10.95
N PHE A 77 11.48 -2.82 -10.84
CA PHE A 77 11.10 -1.45 -10.53
C PHE A 77 11.92 -0.47 -11.35
N LEU A 78 11.36 0.68 -11.59
CA LEU A 78 12.05 1.79 -12.24
C LEU A 78 12.29 2.89 -11.22
N THR A 79 13.42 3.57 -11.36
CA THR A 79 13.76 4.73 -10.55
C THR A 79 14.49 5.76 -11.41
N VAL A 80 14.58 6.99 -10.90
CA VAL A 80 15.26 8.08 -11.59
C VAL A 80 16.41 8.57 -10.70
N ARG A 81 17.62 8.43 -11.20
CA ARG A 81 18.82 9.02 -10.57
C ARG A 81 18.87 10.50 -10.91
N ASN A 82 19.24 11.32 -9.94
CA ASN A 82 19.66 12.70 -10.20
C ASN A 82 21.17 12.70 -10.48
N GLY A 83 21.56 12.72 -11.75
CA GLY A 83 22.95 12.68 -12.20
C GLY A 83 23.12 11.91 -13.51
N ASP A 84 24.38 11.84 -13.99
CA ASP A 84 24.75 11.18 -15.25
C ASP A 84 24.55 9.65 -15.26
N ALA A 85 24.84 9.03 -16.40
CA ALA A 85 24.76 7.59 -16.59
C ALA A 85 26.00 6.80 -16.12
N GLU A 86 26.99 7.47 -15.46
CA GLU A 86 28.18 6.79 -15.00
C GLU A 86 27.85 5.88 -13.79
N ASN A 87 28.48 4.72 -13.72
CA ASN A 87 28.35 3.77 -12.62
C ASN A 87 26.90 3.34 -12.30
N LEU A 88 25.98 3.31 -13.28
CA LEU A 88 24.58 2.92 -13.08
C LEU A 88 24.43 1.53 -12.45
N THR A 89 25.36 0.61 -12.71
CA THR A 89 25.36 -0.71 -12.07
C THR A 89 25.51 -0.62 -10.56
N THR A 90 26.41 0.23 -10.07
CA THR A 90 26.59 0.45 -8.62
C THR A 90 25.34 1.11 -8.00
N VAL A 91 24.77 2.09 -8.71
CA VAL A 91 23.52 2.76 -8.28
C VAL A 91 22.37 1.76 -8.22
N ARG A 92 22.21 0.91 -9.26
CA ARG A 92 21.20 -0.16 -9.29
C ARG A 92 21.34 -1.08 -8.09
N HIS A 93 22.51 -1.62 -7.83
CA HIS A 93 22.76 -2.52 -6.69
C HIS A 93 22.47 -1.85 -5.35
N GLY A 94 22.78 -0.55 -5.21
CA GLY A 94 22.43 0.24 -4.03
C GLY A 94 20.92 0.28 -3.80
N ASN A 95 20.15 0.62 -4.84
CA ASN A 95 18.69 0.69 -4.80
C ASN A 95 18.05 -0.68 -4.54
N GLU A 96 18.54 -1.74 -5.20
CA GLU A 96 18.08 -3.12 -4.98
C GLU A 96 18.31 -3.58 -3.53
N ARG A 97 19.45 -3.20 -2.95
CA ARG A 97 19.78 -3.53 -1.55
C ARG A 97 18.82 -2.83 -0.56
N VAL A 98 18.53 -1.56 -0.79
CA VAL A 98 17.60 -0.79 0.06
C VAL A 98 16.19 -1.37 -0.05
N LEU A 99 15.72 -1.63 -1.27
CA LEU A 99 14.39 -2.21 -1.48
C LEU A 99 14.27 -3.60 -0.85
N ARG A 100 15.31 -4.44 -0.97
CA ARG A 100 15.34 -5.77 -0.34
C ARG A 100 15.10 -5.70 1.15
N ALA A 101 15.78 -4.81 1.86
CA ALA A 101 15.59 -4.65 3.31
C ALA A 101 14.14 -4.30 3.66
N ARG A 102 13.50 -3.42 2.88
CA ARG A 102 12.08 -3.06 3.06
C ARG A 102 11.13 -4.20 2.78
N LEU A 103 11.41 -5.00 1.74
CA LEU A 103 10.58 -6.15 1.39
C LEU A 103 10.79 -7.31 2.39
N ASP A 104 11.97 -7.49 2.95
CA ASP A 104 12.22 -8.44 4.04
C ASP A 104 11.40 -8.08 5.28
N ASP A 105 11.37 -6.80 5.67
CA ASP A 105 10.53 -6.30 6.76
C ASP A 105 9.03 -6.54 6.46
N ALA A 106 8.57 -6.22 5.25
CA ALA A 106 7.18 -6.45 4.84
C ALA A 106 6.80 -7.93 4.90
N ALA A 107 7.68 -8.82 4.41
CA ALA A 107 7.47 -10.26 4.46
C ALA A 107 7.40 -10.78 5.90
N PHE A 108 8.30 -10.29 6.75
CA PHE A 108 8.30 -10.64 8.18
C PHE A 108 6.99 -10.23 8.86
N PHE A 109 6.57 -8.98 8.72
CA PHE A 109 5.34 -8.49 9.34
C PHE A 109 4.10 -9.20 8.79
N PHE A 110 4.03 -9.45 7.49
CA PHE A 110 2.94 -10.20 6.89
C PHE A 110 2.84 -11.62 7.46
N ALA A 111 3.99 -12.31 7.62
CA ALA A 111 4.03 -13.63 8.23
C ALA A 111 3.63 -13.61 9.71
N GLU A 112 4.10 -12.62 10.48
CA GLU A 112 3.74 -12.44 11.90
C GLU A 112 2.25 -12.12 12.09
N ASP A 113 1.68 -11.30 11.19
CA ASP A 113 0.27 -10.93 11.27
C ASP A 113 -0.67 -12.12 11.01
N ARG A 114 -0.24 -13.10 10.22
CA ARG A 114 -1.01 -14.32 9.95
C ARG A 114 -0.97 -15.36 11.08
N LYS A 115 -0.06 -15.23 12.05
CA LYS A 115 0.06 -16.19 13.17
C LYS A 115 -1.10 -16.11 14.16
N ARG A 116 -1.77 -14.98 14.26
CA ARG A 116 -2.86 -14.74 15.19
C ARG A 116 -4.01 -14.02 14.52
N THR A 117 -5.24 -14.34 14.94
CA THR A 117 -6.41 -13.61 14.48
C THR A 117 -6.45 -12.18 15.05
N LEU A 118 -7.22 -11.30 14.42
CA LEU A 118 -7.44 -9.95 14.97
C LEU A 118 -8.10 -10.01 16.35
N SER A 119 -8.97 -10.99 16.58
CA SER A 119 -9.62 -11.20 17.87
C SER A 119 -8.62 -11.50 18.98
N ASP A 120 -7.60 -12.33 18.69
CA ASP A 120 -6.56 -12.68 19.68
C ASP A 120 -5.66 -11.48 20.04
N ARG A 121 -5.65 -10.45 19.19
CA ARG A 121 -4.84 -9.23 19.40
C ARG A 121 -5.57 -8.17 20.22
N ILE A 122 -6.89 -8.28 20.38
CA ILE A 122 -7.71 -7.27 21.09
C ILE A 122 -7.25 -7.08 22.53
N GLU A 123 -6.94 -8.17 23.23
CA GLU A 123 -6.46 -8.09 24.62
C GLU A 123 -5.14 -7.31 24.75
N GLY A 124 -4.29 -7.36 23.73
CA GLY A 124 -3.05 -6.57 23.66
C GLY A 124 -3.28 -5.06 23.68
N LEU A 125 -4.41 -4.58 23.14
CA LEU A 125 -4.75 -3.16 23.09
C LEU A 125 -4.97 -2.54 24.48
N LYS A 126 -5.30 -3.35 25.50
CA LYS A 126 -5.45 -2.91 26.89
C LYS A 126 -4.14 -2.45 27.52
N LYS A 127 -3.00 -2.88 26.97
CA LYS A 127 -1.66 -2.51 27.44
C LYS A 127 -1.09 -1.27 26.79
N ILE A 128 -1.74 -0.74 25.75
CA ILE A 128 -1.26 0.40 24.97
C ILE A 128 -2.08 1.62 25.37
N VAL A 129 -1.45 2.57 26.05
CA VAL A 129 -2.06 3.86 26.41
C VAL A 129 -2.35 4.64 25.12
N PHE A 130 -3.59 5.10 24.95
CA PHE A 130 -3.95 5.97 23.83
C PHE A 130 -3.57 7.42 24.10
N GLN A 131 -4.01 7.94 25.21
CA GLN A 131 -3.70 9.29 25.70
C GLN A 131 -4.01 9.36 27.20
N ASP A 132 -3.26 10.17 27.92
CA ASP A 132 -3.54 10.42 29.34
C ASP A 132 -4.97 10.96 29.52
N GLY A 133 -5.69 10.41 30.49
CA GLY A 133 -7.10 10.72 30.76
C GLY A 133 -8.12 10.10 29.78
N LEU A 134 -7.70 9.52 28.64
CA LEU A 134 -8.59 8.89 27.65
C LEU A 134 -8.51 7.36 27.63
N GLY A 135 -7.66 6.78 28.47
CA GLY A 135 -7.49 5.33 28.60
C GLY A 135 -6.63 4.69 27.53
N THR A 136 -6.90 3.42 27.25
CA THR A 136 -6.13 2.56 26.35
C THR A 136 -6.67 2.58 24.90
N LEU A 137 -5.92 2.00 23.98
CA LEU A 137 -6.43 1.75 22.62
C LEU A 137 -7.65 0.84 22.62
N PHE A 138 -7.78 -0.07 23.57
CA PHE A 138 -8.99 -0.88 23.75
C PHE A 138 -10.20 -0.01 24.07
N ASP A 139 -10.08 0.92 25.02
CA ASP A 139 -11.15 1.85 25.38
C ASP A 139 -11.55 2.73 24.19
N LYS A 140 -10.56 3.18 23.41
CA LYS A 140 -10.83 3.91 22.14
C LYS A 140 -11.61 3.05 21.15
N ALA A 141 -11.22 1.78 20.95
CA ALA A 141 -11.92 0.87 20.03
C ALA A 141 -13.37 0.64 20.47
N GLN A 142 -13.64 0.50 21.78
CA GLN A 142 -15.01 0.37 22.30
C GLN A 142 -15.85 1.63 22.03
N ARG A 143 -15.28 2.83 22.26
CA ARG A 143 -15.99 4.09 21.94
C ARG A 143 -16.32 4.20 20.45
N LEU A 144 -15.36 3.85 19.57
CA LEU A 144 -15.57 3.86 18.12
C LEU A 144 -16.68 2.87 17.70
N ALA A 145 -16.70 1.67 18.26
CA ALA A 145 -17.74 0.68 17.99
C ALA A 145 -19.13 1.22 18.38
N ALA A 146 -19.26 1.81 19.57
CA ALA A 146 -20.52 2.40 20.03
C ALA A 146 -21.00 3.54 19.10
N ILE A 147 -20.10 4.45 18.71
CA ILE A 147 -20.40 5.57 17.79
C ILE A 147 -20.81 5.03 16.41
N THR A 148 -20.15 4.00 15.89
CA THR A 148 -20.45 3.39 14.61
C THR A 148 -21.87 2.82 14.59
N VAL A 149 -22.27 2.11 15.65
CA VAL A 149 -23.64 1.57 15.79
C VAL A 149 -24.67 2.70 15.85
N PHE A 150 -24.38 3.75 16.63
CA PHE A 150 -25.25 4.93 16.71
C PHE A 150 -25.45 5.61 15.34
N LEU A 151 -24.35 5.89 14.63
CA LEU A 151 -24.39 6.52 13.30
C LEU A 151 -25.11 5.65 12.27
N LYS A 152 -24.86 4.32 12.26
CA LYS A 152 -25.60 3.39 11.40
C LYS A 152 -27.10 3.48 11.62
N ASN A 153 -27.55 3.48 12.87
CA ASN A 153 -28.97 3.55 13.21
C ASN A 153 -29.58 4.90 12.81
N LEU A 154 -28.84 6.01 12.99
CA LEU A 154 -29.26 7.35 12.58
C LEU A 154 -29.41 7.44 11.06
N MET A 155 -28.43 6.93 10.29
CA MET A 155 -28.49 6.91 8.83
C MET A 155 -29.65 6.05 8.32
N LEU A 156 -29.87 4.87 8.90
CA LEU A 156 -30.98 4.01 8.50
C LEU A 156 -32.37 4.65 8.77
N ARG A 157 -32.50 5.42 9.88
CA ARG A 157 -33.72 6.20 10.15
C ARG A 157 -33.96 7.25 9.07
N LYS A 158 -32.93 8.08 8.76
CA LYS A 158 -33.00 9.10 7.71
C LYS A 158 -33.28 8.50 6.33
N LEU A 159 -32.67 7.36 5.98
CA LEU A 159 -32.95 6.68 4.72
C LEU A 159 -34.41 6.21 4.64
N LYS A 160 -34.96 5.67 5.71
CA LYS A 160 -36.40 5.27 5.77
C LYS A 160 -37.34 6.45 5.61
N GLU A 161 -36.98 7.60 6.15
CA GLU A 161 -37.76 8.85 5.99
C GLU A 161 -37.69 9.39 4.56
N LEU A 162 -36.54 9.30 3.89
CA LEU A 162 -36.34 9.79 2.53
C LEU A 162 -36.84 8.85 1.44
N ILE A 163 -36.91 7.53 1.71
CA ILE A 163 -37.31 6.49 0.74
C ILE A 163 -38.35 5.55 1.35
N PRO A 164 -39.57 6.04 1.61
CA PRO A 164 -40.58 5.26 2.35
C PRO A 164 -41.04 3.96 1.66
N ASN A 165 -40.83 3.79 0.33
CA ASN A 165 -41.37 2.68 -0.45
C ASN A 165 -40.36 1.82 -1.21
N ARG A 166 -39.02 1.96 -0.99
CA ARG A 166 -38.01 1.25 -1.76
C ARG A 166 -37.07 0.31 -0.97
N LEU A 167 -37.24 0.19 0.35
CA LEU A 167 -36.43 -0.75 1.12
C LEU A 167 -37.13 -2.11 1.18
N PRO A 168 -36.47 -3.23 0.80
CA PRO A 168 -37.04 -4.56 0.97
C PRO A 168 -37.35 -4.80 2.45
N LYS A 169 -38.50 -5.38 2.75
CA LYS A 169 -38.83 -5.86 4.10
C LYS A 169 -37.80 -6.96 4.45
N HIS A 170 -36.83 -6.64 5.27
CA HIS A 170 -35.88 -7.63 5.77
C HIS A 170 -36.66 -8.67 6.59
N ASN A 171 -36.75 -9.89 6.08
CA ASN A 171 -37.15 -11.05 6.85
C ASN A 171 -36.13 -11.22 8.00
N HIS A 172 -36.65 -11.26 9.23
CA HIS A 172 -35.93 -11.44 10.49
C HIS A 172 -35.34 -12.87 10.70
N SER A 173 -35.05 -13.62 9.61
CA SER A 173 -34.64 -15.03 9.70
C SER A 173 -33.17 -15.32 9.52
N ILE A 174 -32.28 -14.33 9.55
CA ILE A 174 -30.82 -14.56 9.42
C ILE A 174 -30.07 -13.97 10.64
N LEU A 175 -30.50 -14.33 11.85
CA LEU A 175 -29.68 -14.23 13.07
C LEU A 175 -30.16 -15.32 14.06
N LYS A 176 -29.74 -16.54 13.76
CA LYS A 176 -29.58 -17.60 14.76
C LYS A 176 -28.16 -18.15 14.66
#